data_03a5c0112ad1e2847d81364fa76ddf0b
#
_entry.id   03a5c0112ad1e2847d81364fa76ddf0b
#
_cell.length_a   1.000
_cell.length_b   1.000
_cell.length_c   1.000
_cell.angle_alpha   90.00
_cell.angle_beta   90.00
_cell.angle_gamma   90.00
#
_symmetry.space_group_name_H-M   'P 1'
#
loop_
_entity.id
_entity.type
_entity.pdbx_description
1 polymer ?
#
loop_
_entity_poly.entity_id
_entity_poly.type
_entity_poly.pdbx_seq_one_letter_code
_entity_poly.pdbx_strand_id
1 'polypeptide(L)'
;MKETSILIRELKEGIYESLLKDIYVDDSVLDSQKERYIKALKQYEEIFGKEEVEIYSAPGRSEVGGNHTDHQYGKVLATSINLDAIAVVSKTEDAKITVVSDGYERMEIGLNDLLAREDERETSLALIRGVAARLKQKGYKIGGFRAYVTSDVLIGAGMSSSAAYETLIGTVLSGLYNEMKLDPVFLAQAGQYAENEYFGKPCGLMDQMASSVGGMIYIDFENPEEPEVRQIKVDFEGFGHSLCIVDTKGSHADLTEDYAMIPSEMKQVAHYFEEDVLRKVDKTDFYLNIPAIREILGDRAVLRAMHLFEENKRVEEEAEALEQGKFEVFKKLVKDSGDSSFKYLQNVYSNHQVNSQSVSIGLAVSDVILKDRGVSRVHGGGFAGTIQAFVPDEIVPLYQKTMDSVFGEEACHILKVRKYGGMKVL
;
A
#
# COMPACT_ATOMS: atom_id res chain seq x y z
N MET A 1 11.80 -23.46 12.65
CA MET A 1 10.81 -23.29 13.74
C MET A 1 11.49 -23.38 15.09
N LYS A 2 11.04 -22.59 16.07
CA LYS A 2 11.47 -22.63 17.48
C LYS A 2 10.23 -22.61 18.38
N GLU A 3 10.34 -23.20 19.58
CA GLU A 3 9.26 -23.09 20.56
C GLU A 3 8.96 -21.62 20.93
N THR A 4 7.72 -21.28 21.09
CA THR A 4 7.26 -19.94 21.49
C THR A 4 7.96 -19.42 22.73
N SER A 5 8.16 -20.28 23.74
CA SER A 5 8.87 -19.96 24.99
C SER A 5 10.32 -19.56 24.79
N ILE A 6 11.00 -20.16 23.81
CA ILE A 6 12.40 -19.84 23.44
C ILE A 6 12.42 -18.46 22.77
N LEU A 7 11.55 -18.22 21.80
CA LEU A 7 11.47 -16.93 21.11
C LEU A 7 11.16 -15.77 22.05
N ILE A 8 10.22 -15.96 22.99
CA ILE A 8 9.90 -14.95 24.02
C ILE A 8 11.12 -14.62 24.88
N ARG A 9 11.92 -15.63 25.29
CA ARG A 9 13.14 -15.40 26.05
C ARG A 9 14.18 -14.66 25.22
N GLU A 10 14.45 -15.12 24.00
CA GLU A 10 15.44 -14.52 23.10
C GLU A 10 15.11 -13.06 22.73
N LEU A 11 13.81 -12.73 22.54
CA LEU A 11 13.34 -11.35 22.35
C LEU A 11 13.61 -10.48 23.60
N LYS A 12 13.34 -11.01 24.82
CA LYS A 12 13.61 -10.28 26.06
C LYS A 12 15.11 -10.06 26.29
N GLU A 13 15.95 -11.00 25.89
CA GLU A 13 17.41 -10.93 25.96
C GLU A 13 18.03 -10.02 24.89
N GLY A 14 17.21 -9.48 23.95
CA GLY A 14 17.66 -8.54 22.91
C GLY A 14 18.39 -9.20 21.74
N ILE A 15 18.31 -10.53 21.58
CA ILE A 15 19.02 -11.28 20.53
C ILE A 15 18.63 -10.77 19.13
N TYR A 16 17.40 -10.28 18.96
CA TYR A 16 16.86 -9.84 17.68
C TYR A 16 16.83 -8.32 17.48
N GLU A 17 17.42 -7.52 18.40
CA GLU A 17 17.39 -6.05 18.32
C GLU A 17 17.94 -5.51 16.99
N SER A 18 19.07 -6.04 16.53
CA SER A 18 19.67 -5.62 15.25
C SER A 18 18.76 -5.92 14.06
N LEU A 19 18.05 -7.05 14.07
CA LEU A 19 17.09 -7.43 13.02
C LEU A 19 15.86 -6.52 13.05
N LEU A 20 15.29 -6.30 14.24
CA LEU A 20 14.12 -5.42 14.38
C LEU A 20 14.47 -3.97 13.99
N LYS A 21 15.66 -3.48 14.37
CA LYS A 21 16.15 -2.18 13.93
C LYS A 21 16.25 -2.08 12.40
N ASP A 22 16.75 -3.11 11.73
CA ASP A 22 16.85 -3.14 10.26
C ASP A 22 15.48 -3.23 9.57
N ILE A 23 14.48 -3.85 10.20
CA ILE A 23 13.11 -3.94 9.69
C ILE A 23 12.35 -2.62 9.89
N TYR A 24 12.37 -2.05 11.08
CA TYR A 24 11.53 -0.90 11.46
C TYR A 24 12.20 0.45 11.23
N VAL A 25 13.54 0.48 11.04
CA VAL A 25 14.33 1.67 10.64
C VAL A 25 14.31 2.83 11.67
N ASP A 26 13.54 2.72 12.73
CA ASP A 26 13.35 3.73 13.76
C ASP A 26 13.71 3.17 15.15
N ASP A 27 14.77 3.68 15.74
CA ASP A 27 15.23 3.25 17.07
C ASP A 27 14.18 3.52 18.18
N SER A 28 13.35 4.54 18.00
CA SER A 28 12.34 4.94 18.99
C SER A 28 11.22 3.92 19.17
N VAL A 29 10.96 3.09 18.17
CA VAL A 29 9.88 2.09 18.19
C VAL A 29 10.37 0.68 18.56
N LEU A 30 11.67 0.45 18.76
CA LEU A 30 12.23 -0.89 18.98
C LEU A 30 11.64 -1.61 20.19
N ASP A 31 11.53 -0.91 21.31
CA ASP A 31 10.98 -1.51 22.54
C ASP A 31 9.50 -1.85 22.37
N SER A 32 8.71 -0.99 21.76
CA SER A 32 7.28 -1.26 21.48
C SER A 32 7.11 -2.42 20.49
N GLN A 33 7.95 -2.51 19.46
CA GLN A 33 7.92 -3.62 18.52
C GLN A 33 8.33 -4.94 19.18
N LYS A 34 9.37 -4.94 20.01
CA LYS A 34 9.77 -6.11 20.80
C LYS A 34 8.61 -6.61 21.69
N GLU A 35 7.93 -5.70 22.38
CA GLU A 35 6.77 -6.02 23.21
C GLU A 35 5.59 -6.57 22.36
N ARG A 36 5.36 -6.01 21.18
CA ARG A 36 4.35 -6.48 20.23
C ARG A 36 4.61 -7.92 19.79
N TYR A 37 5.86 -8.28 19.44
CA TYR A 37 6.24 -9.66 19.09
C TYR A 37 6.05 -10.61 20.28
N ILE A 38 6.44 -10.20 21.47
CA ILE A 38 6.22 -11.00 22.69
C ILE A 38 4.73 -11.19 22.98
N LYS A 39 3.92 -10.14 22.81
CA LYS A 39 2.46 -10.22 22.97
C LYS A 39 1.86 -11.18 21.95
N ALA A 40 2.26 -11.09 20.68
CA ALA A 40 1.77 -11.98 19.63
C ALA A 40 2.09 -13.45 19.92
N LEU A 41 3.31 -13.76 20.36
CA LEU A 41 3.69 -15.12 20.78
C LEU A 41 2.86 -15.63 21.96
N LYS A 42 2.58 -14.80 22.96
CA LYS A 42 1.74 -15.17 24.10
C LYS A 42 0.28 -15.41 23.70
N GLN A 43 -0.28 -14.56 22.83
CA GLN A 43 -1.63 -14.74 22.31
C GLN A 43 -1.72 -16.03 21.49
N TYR A 44 -0.69 -16.32 20.67
CA TYR A 44 -0.61 -17.60 19.98
C TYR A 44 -0.65 -18.79 20.96
N GLU A 45 0.18 -18.77 22.05
CA GLU A 45 0.19 -19.82 23.08
C GLU A 45 -1.17 -19.97 23.77
N GLU A 46 -1.86 -18.88 24.05
CA GLU A 46 -3.17 -18.90 24.70
C GLU A 46 -4.24 -19.59 23.82
N ILE A 47 -4.19 -19.36 22.50
CA ILE A 47 -5.18 -19.85 21.55
C ILE A 47 -4.89 -21.28 21.08
N PHE A 48 -3.63 -21.59 20.79
CA PHE A 48 -3.23 -22.86 20.15
C PHE A 48 -2.35 -23.75 21.01
N GLY A 49 -1.87 -23.25 22.12
CA GLY A 49 -0.91 -23.96 22.99
C GLY A 49 0.56 -23.66 22.61
N LYS A 50 1.46 -24.33 23.32
CA LYS A 50 2.91 -24.20 23.06
C LYS A 50 3.28 -25.09 21.89
N GLU A 51 3.78 -24.49 20.84
CA GLU A 51 4.19 -25.15 19.60
C GLU A 51 5.52 -24.55 19.08
N GLU A 52 6.15 -25.24 18.16
CA GLU A 52 7.21 -24.65 17.34
C GLU A 52 6.60 -23.74 16.27
N VAL A 53 7.04 -22.51 16.22
CA VAL A 53 6.50 -21.48 15.34
C VAL A 53 7.58 -20.78 14.52
N GLU A 54 7.14 -20.10 13.49
CA GLU A 54 7.89 -19.09 12.73
C GLU A 54 7.12 -17.77 12.80
N ILE A 55 7.81 -16.64 12.62
CA ILE A 55 7.18 -15.32 12.55
C ILE A 55 7.42 -14.73 11.17
N TYR A 56 6.34 -14.27 10.55
CA TYR A 56 6.33 -13.61 9.26
C TYR A 56 5.83 -12.18 9.39
N SER A 57 6.24 -11.33 8.48
CA SER A 57 5.84 -9.91 8.42
C SER A 57 5.62 -9.47 7.00
N ALA A 58 4.61 -8.65 6.77
CA ALA A 58 4.38 -7.93 5.52
C ALA A 58 4.00 -6.48 5.79
N PRO A 59 4.66 -5.51 5.14
CA PRO A 59 4.44 -4.09 5.40
C PRO A 59 3.18 -3.55 4.73
N GLY A 60 2.65 -2.46 5.28
CA GLY A 60 1.83 -1.52 4.54
C GLY A 60 2.65 -0.75 3.50
N ARG A 61 1.98 0.15 2.76
CA ARG A 61 2.61 0.92 1.68
C ARG A 61 2.18 2.39 1.68
N SER A 62 2.98 3.22 1.02
CA SER A 62 2.61 4.57 0.63
C SER A 62 2.81 4.76 -0.87
N GLU A 63 1.83 5.37 -1.56
CA GLU A 63 1.99 5.85 -2.92
C GLU A 63 2.83 7.12 -2.90
N VAL A 64 3.91 7.18 -3.66
CA VAL A 64 4.81 8.34 -3.71
C VAL A 64 4.54 9.19 -4.94
N GLY A 65 4.30 8.57 -6.09
CA GLY A 65 3.96 9.22 -7.36
C GLY A 65 3.09 8.31 -8.23
N GLY A 66 2.44 8.87 -9.25
CA GLY A 66 1.59 8.09 -10.15
C GLY A 66 0.13 7.98 -9.71
N ASN A 67 -0.41 9.07 -9.14
CA ASN A 67 -1.77 9.08 -8.64
C ASN A 67 -2.80 8.71 -9.74
N HIS A 68 -3.54 7.62 -9.55
CA HIS A 68 -4.54 7.11 -10.47
C HIS A 68 -4.02 6.75 -11.88
N THR A 69 -2.76 6.32 -12.00
CA THR A 69 -2.21 5.89 -13.29
C THR A 69 -2.30 4.38 -13.52
N ASP A 70 -2.27 3.57 -12.47
CA ASP A 70 -2.19 2.10 -12.50
C ASP A 70 -3.35 1.44 -13.26
N HIS A 71 -4.59 1.94 -13.06
CA HIS A 71 -5.78 1.43 -13.78
C HIS A 71 -5.83 1.80 -15.27
N GLN A 72 -4.86 2.61 -15.75
CA GLN A 72 -4.65 2.97 -17.16
C GLN A 72 -3.32 2.41 -17.70
N TYR A 73 -2.76 1.39 -17.06
CA TYR A 73 -1.47 0.79 -17.36
C TYR A 73 -0.30 1.80 -17.31
N GLY A 74 -0.43 2.79 -16.43
CA GLY A 74 0.56 3.84 -16.25
C GLY A 74 1.71 3.42 -15.33
N LYS A 75 2.45 4.44 -14.88
CA LYS A 75 3.64 4.28 -14.03
C LYS A 75 3.34 4.77 -12.63
N VAL A 76 3.92 4.10 -11.65
CA VAL A 76 3.81 4.48 -10.24
C VAL A 76 5.16 4.41 -9.53
N LEU A 77 5.34 5.28 -8.54
CA LEU A 77 6.40 5.21 -7.55
C LEU A 77 5.74 4.96 -6.19
N ALA A 78 6.08 3.85 -5.55
CA ALA A 78 5.50 3.45 -4.28
C ALA A 78 6.59 2.97 -3.32
N THR A 79 6.28 2.93 -2.03
CA THR A 79 7.21 2.44 -1.02
C THR A 79 6.49 1.60 0.02
N SER A 80 7.18 0.57 0.52
CA SER A 80 6.80 -0.09 1.76
C SER A 80 7.16 0.79 2.96
N ILE A 81 6.37 0.67 4.02
CA ILE A 81 6.51 1.47 5.24
C ILE A 81 6.83 0.59 6.44
N ASN A 82 7.30 1.21 7.52
CA ASN A 82 7.67 0.52 8.77
C ASN A 82 6.48 0.11 9.66
N LEU A 83 5.24 0.25 9.18
CA LEU A 83 4.06 -0.36 9.79
C LEU A 83 3.75 -1.66 9.05
N ASP A 84 3.51 -2.74 9.78
CA ASP A 84 3.32 -4.06 9.19
C ASP A 84 2.23 -4.89 9.86
N ALA A 85 1.83 -5.94 9.17
CA ALA A 85 1.12 -7.07 9.77
C ALA A 85 2.12 -8.19 10.04
N ILE A 86 2.09 -8.77 11.25
CA ILE A 86 2.89 -9.93 11.64
C ILE A 86 2.03 -11.14 11.92
N ALA A 87 2.54 -12.33 11.59
CA ALA A 87 1.91 -13.61 11.88
C ALA A 87 2.85 -14.53 12.66
N VAL A 88 2.40 -15.03 13.79
CA VAL A 88 3.02 -16.18 14.49
C VAL A 88 2.37 -17.44 13.98
N VAL A 89 3.14 -18.36 13.39
CA VAL A 89 2.62 -19.44 12.57
C VAL A 89 3.22 -20.79 12.94
N SER A 90 2.40 -21.82 13.11
CA SER A 90 2.82 -23.22 13.12
C SER A 90 2.30 -23.97 11.90
N LYS A 91 3.10 -24.85 11.35
CA LYS A 91 2.71 -25.76 10.28
C LYS A 91 1.87 -26.91 10.83
N THR A 92 0.81 -27.30 10.11
CA THR A 92 -0.03 -28.45 10.48
C THR A 92 -0.04 -29.49 9.39
N GLU A 93 -0.36 -30.75 9.77
CA GLU A 93 -0.49 -31.86 8.81
C GLU A 93 -1.91 -31.98 8.21
N ASP A 94 -2.87 -31.26 8.77
CA ASP A 94 -4.22 -31.21 8.23
C ASP A 94 -4.31 -30.28 7.01
N ALA A 95 -5.24 -30.53 6.11
CA ALA A 95 -5.46 -29.71 4.92
C ALA A 95 -6.36 -28.51 5.27
N LYS A 96 -5.96 -27.73 6.31
CA LYS A 96 -6.74 -26.59 6.81
C LYS A 96 -5.86 -25.43 7.23
N ILE A 97 -6.25 -24.23 6.81
CA ILE A 97 -5.69 -22.96 7.32
C ILE A 97 -6.61 -22.44 8.42
N THR A 98 -6.04 -22.13 9.58
CA THR A 98 -6.72 -21.51 10.70
C THR A 98 -6.01 -20.21 11.06
N VAL A 99 -6.73 -19.09 11.02
CA VAL A 99 -6.21 -17.76 11.37
C VAL A 99 -7.07 -17.12 12.44
N VAL A 100 -6.42 -16.56 13.45
CA VAL A 100 -7.03 -15.67 14.43
C VAL A 100 -6.33 -14.32 14.33
N SER A 101 -7.04 -13.30 13.94
CA SER A 101 -6.52 -11.92 13.91
C SER A 101 -6.95 -11.16 15.17
N ASP A 102 -6.08 -10.28 15.67
CA ASP A 102 -6.35 -9.49 16.88
C ASP A 102 -7.67 -8.72 16.74
N GLY A 103 -8.61 -8.96 17.66
CA GLY A 103 -9.94 -8.34 17.63
C GLY A 103 -10.97 -8.94 16.67
N TYR A 104 -10.65 -10.03 15.98
CA TYR A 104 -11.54 -10.71 15.03
C TYR A 104 -11.82 -12.15 15.41
N GLU A 105 -12.93 -12.68 14.90
CA GLU A 105 -13.30 -14.09 15.08
C GLU A 105 -12.32 -15.02 14.35
N ARG A 106 -12.25 -16.25 14.87
CA ARG A 106 -11.45 -17.34 14.28
C ARG A 106 -11.95 -17.70 12.88
N MET A 107 -11.04 -17.72 11.91
CA MET A 107 -11.29 -18.09 10.52
C MET A 107 -10.69 -19.45 10.19
N GLU A 108 -11.43 -20.28 9.45
CA GLU A 108 -10.98 -21.60 9.04
C GLU A 108 -11.30 -21.87 7.56
N ILE A 109 -10.31 -22.34 6.80
CA ILE A 109 -10.43 -22.65 5.38
C ILE A 109 -9.90 -24.04 5.10
N GLY A 110 -10.74 -24.90 4.52
CA GLY A 110 -10.33 -26.20 4.01
C GLY A 110 -9.66 -26.07 2.63
N LEU A 111 -8.46 -26.64 2.47
CA LEU A 111 -7.68 -26.56 1.24
C LEU A 111 -8.13 -27.52 0.12
N ASN A 112 -9.09 -28.41 0.43
CA ASN A 112 -9.68 -29.32 -0.57
C ASN A 112 -10.66 -28.60 -1.51
N ASP A 113 -11.32 -27.55 -1.01
CA ASP A 113 -12.23 -26.70 -1.78
C ASP A 113 -11.84 -25.23 -1.64
N LEU A 114 -11.28 -24.68 -2.71
CA LEU A 114 -10.81 -23.29 -2.81
C LEU A 114 -11.62 -22.48 -3.82
N LEU A 115 -12.83 -22.91 -4.16
CA LEU A 115 -13.71 -22.10 -5.01
C LEU A 115 -14.14 -20.82 -4.30
N ALA A 116 -14.31 -19.74 -5.07
CA ALA A 116 -14.86 -18.49 -4.55
C ALA A 116 -16.28 -18.70 -4.03
N ARG A 117 -16.63 -18.05 -2.92
CA ARG A 117 -17.93 -18.17 -2.26
C ARG A 117 -18.56 -16.80 -2.09
N GLU A 118 -19.80 -16.70 -2.48
CA GLU A 118 -20.54 -15.43 -2.43
C GLU A 118 -20.75 -14.94 -0.98
N ASP A 119 -20.94 -15.86 -0.03
CA ASP A 119 -21.12 -15.58 1.40
C ASP A 119 -19.82 -15.16 2.11
N GLU A 120 -18.66 -15.31 1.46
CA GLU A 120 -17.35 -14.86 1.97
C GLU A 120 -16.92 -13.50 1.37
N ARG A 121 -17.64 -12.93 0.40
CA ARG A 121 -17.28 -11.63 -0.19
C ARG A 121 -17.12 -10.56 0.88
N GLU A 122 -16.18 -9.66 0.63
CA GLU A 122 -15.81 -8.56 1.54
C GLU A 122 -15.30 -9.02 2.93
N THR A 123 -14.86 -10.29 3.03
CA THR A 123 -14.27 -10.83 4.28
C THR A 123 -12.80 -11.22 4.11
N SER A 124 -12.06 -11.24 5.21
CA SER A 124 -10.67 -11.75 5.21
C SER A 124 -10.57 -13.24 4.85
N LEU A 125 -11.65 -14.02 5.01
CA LEU A 125 -11.73 -15.43 4.56
C LEU A 125 -11.53 -15.52 3.05
N ALA A 126 -12.21 -14.66 2.29
CA ALA A 126 -12.08 -14.60 0.83
C ALA A 126 -10.63 -14.33 0.40
N LEU A 127 -9.94 -13.41 1.07
CA LEU A 127 -8.54 -13.08 0.77
C LEU A 127 -7.61 -14.29 1.00
N ILE A 128 -7.74 -14.97 2.14
CA ILE A 128 -6.92 -16.17 2.44
C ILE A 128 -7.18 -17.26 1.40
N ARG A 129 -8.47 -17.51 1.08
CA ARG A 129 -8.89 -18.51 0.10
C ARG A 129 -8.36 -18.20 -1.30
N GLY A 130 -8.48 -16.95 -1.73
CA GLY A 130 -8.03 -16.48 -3.04
C GLY A 130 -6.53 -16.59 -3.22
N VAL A 131 -5.73 -16.18 -2.24
CA VAL A 131 -4.26 -16.33 -2.27
C VAL A 131 -3.88 -17.82 -2.35
N ALA A 132 -4.45 -18.68 -1.50
CA ALA A 132 -4.18 -20.12 -1.53
C ALA A 132 -4.60 -20.76 -2.86
N ALA A 133 -5.76 -20.37 -3.41
CA ALA A 133 -6.24 -20.84 -4.70
C ALA A 133 -5.27 -20.44 -5.83
N ARG A 134 -4.81 -19.20 -5.85
CA ARG A 134 -3.91 -18.71 -6.89
C ARG A 134 -2.57 -19.45 -6.87
N LEU A 135 -1.98 -19.65 -5.68
CA LEU A 135 -0.77 -20.44 -5.53
C LEU A 135 -0.97 -21.87 -6.08
N LYS A 136 -2.05 -22.53 -5.68
CA LYS A 136 -2.38 -23.88 -6.15
C LYS A 136 -2.58 -23.95 -7.67
N GLN A 137 -3.30 -22.99 -8.26
CA GLN A 137 -3.52 -22.89 -9.71
C GLN A 137 -2.20 -22.78 -10.50
N LYS A 138 -1.22 -22.07 -9.94
CA LYS A 138 0.11 -21.89 -10.54
C LYS A 138 1.09 -23.03 -10.22
N GLY A 139 0.61 -24.10 -9.55
CA GLY A 139 1.39 -25.32 -9.29
C GLY A 139 2.31 -25.24 -8.06
N TYR A 140 2.19 -24.20 -7.24
CA TYR A 140 2.95 -24.09 -5.99
C TYR A 140 2.36 -24.95 -4.89
N LYS A 141 3.21 -25.34 -3.95
CA LYS A 141 2.79 -26.14 -2.79
C LYS A 141 2.02 -25.27 -1.80
N ILE A 142 0.89 -25.78 -1.35
CA ILE A 142 0.13 -25.21 -0.25
C ILE A 142 -0.12 -26.30 0.80
N GLY A 143 -0.38 -25.89 2.04
CA GLY A 143 -0.70 -26.81 3.13
C GLY A 143 -1.28 -26.11 4.33
N GLY A 144 -1.62 -26.88 5.35
CA GLY A 144 -2.28 -26.38 6.56
C GLY A 144 -1.33 -25.61 7.47
N PHE A 145 -1.86 -24.59 8.14
CA PHE A 145 -1.16 -23.89 9.21
C PHE A 145 -2.16 -23.25 10.19
N ARG A 146 -1.66 -22.95 11.39
CA ARG A 146 -2.34 -22.10 12.37
C ARG A 146 -1.58 -20.81 12.50
N ALA A 147 -2.29 -19.67 12.55
CA ALA A 147 -1.69 -18.35 12.68
C ALA A 147 -2.44 -17.47 13.67
N TYR A 148 -1.69 -16.73 14.47
CA TYR A 148 -2.17 -15.54 15.14
C TYR A 148 -1.58 -14.31 14.43
N VAL A 149 -2.44 -13.37 14.04
CA VAL A 149 -2.07 -12.18 13.27
C VAL A 149 -2.38 -10.92 14.07
N THR A 150 -1.45 -9.97 14.08
CA THR A 150 -1.68 -8.59 14.56
C THR A 150 -1.08 -7.60 13.58
N SER A 151 -1.69 -6.41 13.46
CA SER A 151 -1.30 -5.41 12.47
C SER A 151 -1.24 -4.02 13.09
N ASP A 152 -0.16 -3.29 12.77
CA ASP A 152 -0.02 -1.86 13.01
C ASP A 152 -0.38 -1.04 11.76
N VAL A 153 -0.67 -1.70 10.62
CA VAL A 153 -1.15 -1.02 9.41
C VAL A 153 -2.57 -0.53 9.63
N LEU A 154 -2.73 0.79 9.63
CA LEU A 154 -4.00 1.42 9.97
C LEU A 154 -5.07 1.18 8.90
N ILE A 155 -6.24 0.77 9.34
CA ILE A 155 -7.40 0.57 8.47
C ILE A 155 -8.01 1.94 8.13
N GLY A 156 -8.26 2.17 6.83
CA GLY A 156 -8.88 3.42 6.36
C GLY A 156 -7.93 4.61 6.23
N ALA A 157 -6.68 4.52 6.68
CA ALA A 157 -5.67 5.57 6.59
C ALA A 157 -4.85 5.53 5.28
N GLY A 158 -5.35 4.92 4.22
CA GLY A 158 -4.70 4.89 2.91
C GLY A 158 -3.39 4.08 2.84
N MET A 159 -3.09 3.21 3.82
CA MET A 159 -1.84 2.43 3.90
C MET A 159 -1.98 0.98 3.46
N SER A 160 -3.12 0.60 2.90
CA SER A 160 -3.43 -0.72 2.32
C SER A 160 -3.25 -1.91 3.28
N SER A 161 -4.05 -1.95 4.34
CA SER A 161 -4.06 -3.09 5.25
C SER A 161 -4.47 -4.41 4.57
N SER A 162 -5.32 -4.39 3.53
CA SER A 162 -5.67 -5.57 2.73
C SER A 162 -4.47 -6.15 2.01
N ALA A 163 -3.71 -5.32 1.27
CA ALA A 163 -2.52 -5.77 0.54
C ALA A 163 -1.43 -6.32 1.49
N ALA A 164 -1.23 -5.70 2.66
CA ALA A 164 -0.33 -6.22 3.68
C ALA A 164 -0.78 -7.60 4.19
N TYR A 165 -2.09 -7.80 4.39
CA TYR A 165 -2.64 -9.07 4.84
C TYR A 165 -2.52 -10.16 3.77
N GLU A 166 -2.86 -9.87 2.52
CA GLU A 166 -2.72 -10.78 1.37
C GLU A 166 -1.26 -11.21 1.17
N THR A 167 -0.35 -10.22 1.19
CA THR A 167 1.10 -10.45 1.11
C THR A 167 1.57 -11.31 2.29
N LEU A 168 1.09 -11.07 3.50
CA LEU A 168 1.44 -11.87 4.68
C LEU A 168 1.04 -13.34 4.50
N ILE A 169 -0.19 -13.62 4.06
CA ILE A 169 -0.66 -14.99 3.80
C ILE A 169 0.17 -15.66 2.70
N GLY A 170 0.43 -14.95 1.60
CA GLY A 170 1.30 -15.45 0.53
C GLY A 170 2.71 -15.75 1.00
N THR A 171 3.27 -14.88 1.84
CA THR A 171 4.61 -15.03 2.45
C THR A 171 4.67 -16.24 3.39
N VAL A 172 3.65 -16.46 4.22
CA VAL A 172 3.52 -17.64 5.08
C VAL A 172 3.54 -18.92 4.24
N LEU A 173 2.73 -19.00 3.18
CA LEU A 173 2.71 -20.16 2.28
C LEU A 173 4.03 -20.32 1.52
N SER A 174 4.70 -19.22 1.17
CA SER A 174 6.04 -19.25 0.60
C SER A 174 7.07 -19.86 1.55
N GLY A 175 7.06 -19.45 2.82
CA GLY A 175 7.99 -19.94 3.83
C GLY A 175 7.76 -21.39 4.19
N LEU A 176 6.55 -21.76 4.57
CA LEU A 176 6.22 -23.09 5.07
C LEU A 176 6.31 -24.18 4.01
N TYR A 177 6.03 -23.86 2.74
CA TYR A 177 5.84 -24.88 1.71
C TYR A 177 6.72 -24.71 0.46
N ASN A 178 7.33 -23.53 0.27
CA ASN A 178 8.11 -23.18 -0.93
C ASN A 178 9.48 -22.55 -0.62
N GLU A 179 10.04 -22.79 0.58
CA GLU A 179 11.41 -22.40 0.98
C GLU A 179 11.69 -20.88 0.83
N MET A 180 10.69 -20.02 1.00
CA MET A 180 10.76 -18.56 0.74
C MET A 180 11.23 -18.20 -0.69
N LYS A 181 10.95 -19.05 -1.68
CA LYS A 181 11.42 -18.87 -3.06
C LYS A 181 10.36 -18.36 -4.03
N LEU A 182 9.14 -18.06 -3.55
CA LEU A 182 8.14 -17.47 -4.43
C LEU A 182 8.55 -16.05 -4.78
N ASP A 183 8.39 -15.70 -6.05
CA ASP A 183 8.69 -14.37 -6.57
C ASP A 183 7.75 -13.35 -5.90
N PRO A 184 8.28 -12.24 -5.35
CA PRO A 184 7.46 -11.17 -4.77
C PRO A 184 6.43 -10.58 -5.74
N VAL A 185 6.76 -10.47 -7.03
CA VAL A 185 5.82 -10.01 -8.08
C VAL A 185 4.65 -10.99 -8.19
N PHE A 186 4.94 -12.29 -8.20
CA PHE A 186 3.89 -13.31 -8.21
C PHE A 186 3.03 -13.27 -6.94
N LEU A 187 3.62 -13.05 -5.76
CA LEU A 187 2.86 -12.91 -4.51
C LEU A 187 1.91 -11.71 -4.56
N ALA A 188 2.38 -10.58 -5.10
CA ALA A 188 1.54 -9.41 -5.34
C ALA A 188 0.37 -9.72 -6.28
N GLN A 189 0.61 -10.39 -7.40
CA GLN A 189 -0.43 -10.83 -8.34
C GLN A 189 -1.42 -11.82 -7.69
N ALA A 190 -0.95 -12.67 -6.78
CA ALA A 190 -1.83 -13.58 -6.04
C ALA A 190 -2.75 -12.83 -5.06
N GLY A 191 -2.25 -11.78 -4.41
CA GLY A 191 -3.05 -10.87 -3.58
C GLY A 191 -4.10 -10.14 -4.40
N GLN A 192 -3.72 -9.49 -5.50
CA GLN A 192 -4.65 -8.83 -6.41
C GLN A 192 -5.75 -9.79 -6.93
N TYR A 193 -5.36 -11.00 -7.32
CA TYR A 193 -6.32 -12.02 -7.73
C TYR A 193 -7.32 -12.35 -6.62
N ALA A 194 -6.86 -12.45 -5.38
CA ALA A 194 -7.73 -12.69 -4.23
C ALA A 194 -8.70 -11.52 -4.00
N GLU A 195 -8.24 -10.28 -4.12
CA GLU A 195 -9.08 -9.09 -3.94
C GLU A 195 -10.13 -8.97 -5.07
N ASN A 196 -9.74 -9.18 -6.33
CA ASN A 196 -10.64 -9.04 -7.47
C ASN A 196 -11.64 -10.19 -7.59
N GLU A 197 -11.18 -11.45 -7.49
CA GLU A 197 -12.01 -12.62 -7.82
C GLU A 197 -12.75 -13.21 -6.61
N TYR A 198 -12.20 -13.05 -5.40
CA TYR A 198 -12.75 -13.65 -4.19
C TYR A 198 -13.39 -12.62 -3.27
N PHE A 199 -12.68 -11.54 -2.96
CA PHE A 199 -13.23 -10.47 -2.13
C PHE A 199 -14.29 -9.65 -2.87
N GLY A 200 -14.12 -9.48 -4.20
CA GLY A 200 -15.09 -8.81 -5.05
C GLY A 200 -14.90 -7.30 -5.19
N LYS A 201 -13.72 -6.80 -4.85
CA LYS A 201 -13.36 -5.38 -5.02
C LYS A 201 -12.27 -5.25 -6.09
N PRO A 202 -12.58 -4.71 -7.27
CA PRO A 202 -11.58 -4.45 -8.29
C PRO A 202 -10.51 -3.47 -7.80
N CYS A 203 -9.25 -3.87 -7.88
CA CYS A 203 -8.10 -3.04 -7.48
C CYS A 203 -6.99 -3.09 -8.53
N GLY A 204 -6.12 -2.05 -8.53
CA GLY A 204 -4.84 -2.07 -9.21
C GLY A 204 -3.84 -3.03 -8.52
N LEU A 205 -2.62 -3.11 -9.05
CA LEU A 205 -1.59 -4.02 -8.52
C LEU A 205 -0.54 -3.30 -7.66
N MET A 206 -0.56 -1.96 -7.61
CA MET A 206 0.45 -1.14 -6.93
C MET A 206 0.59 -1.51 -5.45
N ASP A 207 -0.51 -1.66 -4.74
CA ASP A 207 -0.56 -1.87 -3.30
C ASP A 207 0.14 -3.17 -2.90
N GLN A 208 -0.24 -4.25 -3.57
CA GLN A 208 0.33 -5.58 -3.35
C GLN A 208 1.81 -5.63 -3.78
N MET A 209 2.18 -4.91 -4.85
CA MET A 209 3.58 -4.83 -5.30
C MET A 209 4.46 -4.16 -4.25
N ALA A 210 4.05 -3.00 -3.73
CA ALA A 210 4.82 -2.27 -2.74
C ALA A 210 4.96 -3.07 -1.42
N SER A 211 3.88 -3.74 -0.99
CA SER A 211 3.91 -4.61 0.20
C SER A 211 4.79 -5.86 -0.01
N SER A 212 4.77 -6.46 -1.19
CA SER A 212 5.45 -7.73 -1.46
C SER A 212 6.93 -7.56 -1.80
N VAL A 213 7.28 -6.59 -2.64
CA VAL A 213 8.67 -6.34 -3.10
C VAL A 213 9.49 -5.62 -2.02
N GLY A 214 8.91 -4.60 -1.39
CA GLY A 214 9.57 -3.79 -0.36
C GLY A 214 10.49 -2.71 -0.91
N GLY A 215 10.88 -1.77 -0.05
CA GLY A 215 11.68 -0.60 -0.41
C GLY A 215 10.89 0.42 -1.22
N MET A 216 11.62 1.36 -1.79
CA MET A 216 11.10 2.28 -2.80
C MET A 216 11.11 1.56 -4.15
N ILE A 217 9.97 1.48 -4.84
CA ILE A 217 9.84 0.78 -6.11
C ILE A 217 9.22 1.67 -7.18
N TYR A 218 9.79 1.64 -8.36
CA TYR A 218 9.18 2.12 -9.59
C TYR A 218 8.52 0.93 -10.29
N ILE A 219 7.31 1.13 -10.77
CA ILE A 219 6.55 0.11 -11.50
C ILE A 219 6.01 0.73 -12.79
N ASP A 220 6.25 0.07 -13.93
CA ASP A 220 5.57 0.36 -15.19
C ASP A 220 4.58 -0.76 -15.51
N PHE A 221 3.32 -0.42 -15.58
CA PHE A 221 2.21 -1.35 -15.87
C PHE A 221 1.89 -1.44 -17.36
N GLU A 222 2.78 -1.05 -18.27
CA GLU A 222 2.55 -1.15 -19.72
C GLU A 222 2.12 -2.58 -20.12
N ASN A 223 2.73 -3.60 -19.53
CA ASN A 223 2.26 -4.98 -19.56
C ASN A 223 1.81 -5.41 -18.15
N PRO A 224 0.50 -5.39 -17.82
CA PRO A 224 0.03 -5.75 -16.48
C PRO A 224 0.29 -7.20 -16.08
N GLU A 225 0.43 -8.12 -17.05
CA GLU A 225 0.76 -9.53 -16.78
C GLU A 225 2.22 -9.70 -16.36
N GLU A 226 3.11 -8.85 -16.88
CA GLU A 226 4.55 -8.83 -16.62
C GLU A 226 5.03 -7.38 -16.42
N PRO A 227 4.64 -6.71 -15.33
CA PRO A 227 5.02 -5.32 -15.08
C PRO A 227 6.53 -5.20 -14.89
N GLU A 228 7.11 -4.11 -15.41
CA GLU A 228 8.49 -3.77 -15.09
C GLU A 228 8.55 -3.24 -13.66
N VAL A 229 9.32 -3.91 -12.80
CA VAL A 229 9.51 -3.51 -11.40
C VAL A 229 10.98 -3.24 -11.14
N ARG A 230 11.29 -2.04 -10.69
CA ARG A 230 12.65 -1.61 -10.37
C ARG A 230 12.70 -1.06 -8.94
N GLN A 231 13.50 -1.68 -8.09
CA GLN A 231 13.74 -1.19 -6.75
C GLN A 231 14.72 -0.01 -6.79
N ILE A 232 14.30 1.14 -6.28
CA ILE A 232 15.11 2.37 -6.23
C ILE A 232 16.03 2.28 -5.01
N LYS A 233 17.32 2.24 -5.25
CA LYS A 233 18.32 2.23 -4.17
C LYS A 233 18.53 3.66 -3.67
N VAL A 234 17.85 4.00 -2.60
CA VAL A 234 17.90 5.33 -2.00
C VAL A 234 18.04 5.21 -0.48
N ASP A 235 18.94 6.00 0.08
CA ASP A 235 18.96 6.28 1.53
C ASP A 235 18.05 7.48 1.78
N PHE A 236 16.79 7.18 2.07
CA PHE A 236 15.78 8.22 2.23
C PHE A 236 16.01 9.06 3.48
N GLU A 237 16.54 8.44 4.55
CA GLU A 237 16.84 9.13 5.81
C GLU A 237 17.97 10.13 5.67
N GLY A 238 18.94 9.85 4.78
CA GLY A 238 20.05 10.76 4.48
C GLY A 238 19.62 12.12 3.90
N PHE A 239 18.37 12.26 3.46
CA PHE A 239 17.85 13.56 2.99
C PHE A 239 17.36 14.47 4.12
N GLY A 240 17.33 14.03 5.38
CA GLY A 240 16.88 14.82 6.53
C GLY A 240 15.39 15.18 6.46
N HIS A 241 14.58 14.30 5.88
CA HIS A 241 13.14 14.44 5.77
C HIS A 241 12.44 13.14 6.20
N SER A 242 11.32 13.30 6.86
CA SER A 242 10.42 12.19 7.20
C SER A 242 9.20 12.17 6.28
N LEU A 243 8.76 10.97 5.93
CA LEU A 243 7.49 10.73 5.27
C LEU A 243 6.36 10.80 6.31
N CYS A 244 5.43 11.73 6.14
CA CYS A 244 4.26 11.85 7.01
C CYS A 244 2.99 11.56 6.21
N ILE A 245 2.11 10.73 6.76
CA ILE A 245 0.76 10.54 6.26
C ILE A 245 -0.19 11.17 7.28
N VAL A 246 -1.06 12.07 6.83
CA VAL A 246 -2.06 12.71 7.67
C VAL A 246 -3.44 12.22 7.28
N ASP A 247 -4.11 11.54 8.20
CA ASP A 247 -5.52 11.19 8.07
C ASP A 247 -6.37 12.43 8.37
N THR A 248 -6.98 12.99 7.34
CA THR A 248 -7.77 14.21 7.44
C THR A 248 -9.17 13.97 8.03
N LYS A 249 -9.47 12.74 8.45
CA LYS A 249 -10.75 12.31 9.03
C LYS A 249 -11.98 12.66 8.16
N GLY A 250 -11.75 12.81 6.85
CA GLY A 250 -12.84 13.00 5.88
C GLY A 250 -13.68 11.74 5.75
N SER A 251 -15.00 11.91 5.58
CA SER A 251 -15.90 10.78 5.36
C SER A 251 -15.80 10.28 3.93
N HIS A 252 -15.66 8.95 3.75
CA HIS A 252 -15.76 8.29 2.45
C HIS A 252 -17.21 7.96 2.06
N ALA A 253 -18.18 8.24 2.92
CA ALA A 253 -19.59 8.03 2.64
C ALA A 253 -20.02 8.86 1.42
N ASP A 254 -20.77 8.24 0.53
CA ASP A 254 -21.29 8.86 -0.69
C ASP A 254 -20.26 9.34 -1.72
N LEU A 255 -19.00 8.88 -1.65
CA LEU A 255 -17.93 9.21 -2.61
C LEU A 255 -17.68 8.12 -3.67
N THR A 256 -18.42 7.03 -3.63
CA THR A 256 -18.22 5.88 -4.55
C THR A 256 -18.32 6.31 -6.02
N GLU A 257 -19.24 7.21 -6.34
CA GLU A 257 -19.41 7.75 -7.70
C GLU A 257 -18.20 8.58 -8.12
N ASP A 258 -17.69 9.46 -7.25
CA ASP A 258 -16.51 10.30 -7.52
C ASP A 258 -15.28 9.43 -7.84
N TYR A 259 -15.03 8.36 -7.06
CA TYR A 259 -13.95 7.40 -7.32
C TYR A 259 -14.14 6.67 -8.65
N ALA A 260 -15.34 6.16 -8.94
CA ALA A 260 -15.64 5.41 -10.14
C ALA A 260 -15.52 6.27 -11.41
N MET A 261 -15.79 7.56 -11.31
CA MET A 261 -15.72 8.49 -12.45
C MET A 261 -14.28 8.73 -12.94
N ILE A 262 -13.25 8.59 -12.11
CA ILE A 262 -11.86 8.80 -12.56
C ILE A 262 -11.47 7.78 -13.63
N PRO A 263 -11.45 6.45 -13.37
CA PRO A 263 -11.12 5.48 -14.39
C PRO A 263 -12.12 5.46 -15.56
N SER A 264 -13.39 5.74 -15.30
CA SER A 264 -14.44 5.76 -16.32
C SER A 264 -14.18 6.85 -17.36
N GLU A 265 -13.94 8.08 -16.96
CA GLU A 265 -13.66 9.19 -17.88
C GLU A 265 -12.36 9.00 -18.65
N MET A 266 -11.30 8.49 -17.99
CA MET A 266 -10.06 8.15 -18.68
C MET A 266 -10.25 7.07 -19.74
N LYS A 267 -11.04 6.03 -19.45
CA LYS A 267 -11.39 4.99 -20.44
C LYS A 267 -12.23 5.53 -21.58
N GLN A 268 -13.15 6.44 -21.33
CA GLN A 268 -13.95 7.06 -22.41
C GLN A 268 -13.04 7.83 -23.39
N VAL A 269 -12.01 8.53 -22.90
CA VAL A 269 -11.02 9.17 -23.77
C VAL A 269 -10.21 8.14 -24.54
N ALA A 270 -9.79 7.03 -23.91
CA ALA A 270 -9.09 5.95 -24.62
C ALA A 270 -9.96 5.34 -25.72
N HIS A 271 -11.24 5.06 -25.44
CA HIS A 271 -12.19 4.52 -26.40
C HIS A 271 -12.45 5.47 -27.59
N TYR A 272 -12.34 6.78 -27.42
CA TYR A 272 -12.41 7.73 -28.54
C TYR A 272 -11.30 7.46 -29.59
N PHE A 273 -10.16 6.90 -29.17
CA PHE A 273 -9.05 6.47 -30.02
C PHE A 273 -9.05 4.95 -30.32
N GLU A 274 -10.17 4.26 -30.04
CA GLU A 274 -10.32 2.81 -30.24
C GLU A 274 -9.35 1.97 -29.35
N GLU A 275 -8.90 2.54 -28.23
CA GLU A 275 -8.02 1.89 -27.28
C GLU A 275 -8.73 1.57 -25.93
N ASP A 276 -8.26 0.53 -25.22
CA ASP A 276 -8.85 0.10 -23.95
C ASP A 276 -8.41 0.98 -22.77
N VAL A 277 -7.19 1.54 -22.87
CA VAL A 277 -6.56 2.36 -21.84
C VAL A 277 -5.76 3.50 -22.46
N LEU A 278 -5.62 4.61 -21.72
CA LEU A 278 -4.91 5.80 -22.18
C LEU A 278 -3.41 5.57 -22.44
N ARG A 279 -2.78 4.57 -21.81
CA ARG A 279 -1.39 4.23 -22.06
C ARG A 279 -1.08 3.92 -23.52
N LYS A 280 -2.05 3.39 -24.26
CA LYS A 280 -1.94 3.01 -25.66
C LYS A 280 -2.21 4.17 -26.63
N VAL A 281 -2.77 5.26 -26.15
CA VAL A 281 -3.10 6.43 -26.97
C VAL A 281 -1.86 7.28 -27.22
N ASP A 282 -1.60 7.65 -28.48
CA ASP A 282 -0.53 8.59 -28.81
C ASP A 282 -0.83 9.97 -28.21
N LYS A 283 0.13 10.49 -27.46
CA LYS A 283 0.00 11.77 -26.76
C LYS A 283 -0.22 12.94 -27.73
N THR A 284 0.42 12.92 -28.91
CA THR A 284 0.28 13.98 -29.91
C THR A 284 -1.12 13.97 -30.49
N ASP A 285 -1.63 12.79 -30.85
CA ASP A 285 -2.99 12.62 -31.37
C ASP A 285 -4.03 13.07 -30.35
N PHE A 286 -3.83 12.75 -29.05
CA PHE A 286 -4.70 13.25 -27.99
C PHE A 286 -4.76 14.78 -27.98
N TYR A 287 -3.59 15.46 -27.97
CA TYR A 287 -3.57 16.95 -27.91
C TYR A 287 -4.19 17.61 -29.15
N LEU A 288 -4.05 17.00 -30.33
CA LEU A 288 -4.66 17.51 -31.57
C LEU A 288 -6.18 17.36 -31.56
N ASN A 289 -6.71 16.36 -30.85
CA ASN A 289 -8.14 16.07 -30.80
C ASN A 289 -8.87 16.68 -29.58
N ILE A 290 -8.19 17.43 -28.70
CA ILE A 290 -8.82 18.07 -27.54
C ILE A 290 -10.13 18.78 -27.87
N PRO A 291 -10.25 19.61 -28.95
CA PRO A 291 -11.52 20.28 -29.26
C PRO A 291 -12.68 19.31 -29.46
N ALA A 292 -12.47 18.22 -30.18
CA ALA A 292 -13.50 17.22 -30.44
C ALA A 292 -13.84 16.40 -29.19
N ILE A 293 -12.83 16.00 -28.42
CA ILE A 293 -13.01 15.24 -27.17
C ILE A 293 -13.82 16.07 -26.15
N ARG A 294 -13.53 17.37 -26.04
CA ARG A 294 -14.28 18.29 -25.14
C ARG A 294 -15.76 18.36 -25.49
N GLU A 295 -16.07 18.41 -26.80
CA GLU A 295 -17.44 18.49 -27.28
C GLU A 295 -18.25 17.20 -26.96
N ILE A 296 -17.59 16.02 -27.01
CA ILE A 296 -18.22 14.71 -26.85
C ILE A 296 -18.22 14.26 -25.39
N LEU A 297 -17.10 14.39 -24.68
CA LEU A 297 -16.86 13.82 -23.36
C LEU A 297 -16.78 14.85 -22.22
N GLY A 298 -16.68 16.15 -22.58
CA GLY A 298 -16.57 17.24 -21.63
C GLY A 298 -15.13 17.53 -21.18
N ASP A 299 -14.98 18.66 -20.48
CA ASP A 299 -13.67 19.20 -20.08
C ASP A 299 -12.95 18.34 -19.04
N ARG A 300 -13.69 17.74 -18.09
CA ARG A 300 -13.07 16.96 -17.00
C ARG A 300 -12.40 15.67 -17.51
N ALA A 301 -12.99 14.98 -18.48
CA ALA A 301 -12.38 13.81 -19.11
C ALA A 301 -11.04 14.15 -19.79
N VAL A 302 -10.99 15.30 -20.48
CA VAL A 302 -9.74 15.80 -21.08
C VAL A 302 -8.69 16.12 -20.01
N LEU A 303 -9.06 16.81 -18.93
CA LEU A 303 -8.14 17.16 -17.85
C LEU A 303 -7.58 15.90 -17.17
N ARG A 304 -8.40 14.89 -16.92
CA ARG A 304 -7.97 13.61 -16.35
C ARG A 304 -7.01 12.86 -17.27
N ALA A 305 -7.26 12.88 -18.58
CA ALA A 305 -6.31 12.32 -19.55
C ALA A 305 -4.98 13.08 -19.58
N MET A 306 -5.02 14.42 -19.55
CA MET A 306 -3.80 15.24 -19.45
C MET A 306 -3.00 14.91 -18.19
N HIS A 307 -3.68 14.74 -17.04
CA HIS A 307 -3.03 14.32 -15.81
C HIS A 307 -2.23 13.03 -16.04
N LEU A 308 -2.85 11.98 -16.60
CA LEU A 308 -2.19 10.69 -16.83
C LEU A 308 -0.91 10.82 -17.66
N PHE A 309 -0.97 11.52 -18.80
CA PHE A 309 0.18 11.65 -19.69
C PHE A 309 1.36 12.36 -19.02
N GLU A 310 1.07 13.41 -18.23
CA GLU A 310 2.12 14.15 -17.54
C GLU A 310 2.60 13.42 -16.28
N GLU A 311 1.71 12.70 -15.60
CA GLU A 311 2.06 11.95 -14.40
C GLU A 311 2.97 10.75 -14.70
N ASN A 312 2.72 10.01 -15.79
CA ASN A 312 3.62 8.94 -16.23
C ASN A 312 5.06 9.40 -16.44
N LYS A 313 5.23 10.58 -17.07
CA LYS A 313 6.57 11.18 -17.25
C LYS A 313 7.17 11.59 -15.90
N ARG A 314 6.36 12.19 -15.03
CA ARG A 314 6.79 12.70 -13.73
C ARG A 314 7.29 11.58 -12.82
N VAL A 315 6.62 10.42 -12.83
CA VAL A 315 7.04 9.23 -12.06
C VAL A 315 8.44 8.74 -12.49
N GLU A 316 8.75 8.75 -13.79
CA GLU A 316 10.12 8.45 -14.25
C GLU A 316 11.13 9.45 -13.70
N GLU A 317 10.82 10.74 -13.83
CA GLU A 317 11.69 11.82 -13.35
C GLU A 317 11.87 11.80 -11.82
N GLU A 318 10.83 11.43 -11.06
CA GLU A 318 10.89 11.23 -9.61
C GLU A 318 11.85 10.08 -9.24
N ALA A 319 11.70 8.93 -9.91
CA ALA A 319 12.58 7.79 -9.70
C ALA A 319 14.04 8.11 -10.02
N GLU A 320 14.30 8.75 -11.17
CA GLU A 320 15.64 9.19 -11.55
C GLU A 320 16.23 10.21 -10.58
N ALA A 321 15.42 11.18 -10.09
CA ALA A 321 15.86 12.17 -9.13
C ALA A 321 16.31 11.52 -7.81
N LEU A 322 15.57 10.52 -7.32
CA LEU A 322 15.93 9.76 -6.11
C LEU A 322 17.22 8.94 -6.32
N GLU A 323 17.35 8.21 -7.44
CA GLU A 323 18.54 7.43 -7.76
C GLU A 323 19.81 8.29 -7.87
N GLN A 324 19.65 9.53 -8.31
CA GLN A 324 20.74 10.50 -8.44
C GLN A 324 20.99 11.32 -7.16
N GLY A 325 20.25 11.07 -6.07
CA GLY A 325 20.34 11.85 -4.83
C GLY A 325 19.88 13.32 -4.96
N LYS A 326 19.11 13.64 -5.99
CA LYS A 326 18.62 15.01 -6.29
C LYS A 326 17.29 15.28 -5.58
N PHE A 327 17.30 15.29 -4.26
CA PHE A 327 16.08 15.37 -3.46
C PHE A 327 15.26 16.65 -3.68
N GLU A 328 15.93 17.80 -3.93
CA GLU A 328 15.21 19.06 -4.26
C GLU A 328 14.43 18.97 -5.59
N VAL A 329 14.97 18.23 -6.57
CA VAL A 329 14.25 17.95 -7.83
C VAL A 329 13.05 17.04 -7.56
N PHE A 330 13.25 15.98 -6.76
CA PHE A 330 12.18 15.07 -6.33
C PHE A 330 11.05 15.83 -5.62
N LYS A 331 11.35 16.68 -4.63
CA LYS A 331 10.33 17.50 -3.93
C LYS A 331 9.51 18.35 -4.90
N LYS A 332 10.19 18.97 -5.88
CA LYS A 332 9.51 19.77 -6.90
C LYS A 332 8.55 18.92 -7.73
N LEU A 333 8.98 17.73 -8.15
CA LEU A 333 8.14 16.80 -8.92
C LEU A 333 6.92 16.33 -8.11
N VAL A 334 7.09 16.01 -6.83
CA VAL A 334 5.99 15.67 -5.91
C VAL A 334 5.00 16.83 -5.80
N LYS A 335 5.49 18.08 -5.72
CA LYS A 335 4.60 19.24 -5.72
C LYS A 335 3.84 19.38 -7.04
N ASP A 336 4.53 19.23 -8.17
CA ASP A 336 3.92 19.28 -9.50
C ASP A 336 2.87 18.16 -9.69
N SER A 337 3.08 16.97 -9.08
CA SER A 337 2.11 15.89 -9.00
C SER A 337 0.87 16.28 -8.18
N GLY A 338 1.08 16.85 -6.98
CA GLY A 338 0.00 17.38 -6.15
C GLY A 338 -0.83 18.45 -6.85
N ASP A 339 -0.17 19.40 -7.52
CA ASP A 339 -0.80 20.45 -8.32
C ASP A 339 -1.60 19.85 -9.50
N SER A 340 -1.07 18.81 -10.15
CA SER A 340 -1.75 18.09 -11.22
C SER A 340 -2.98 17.33 -10.70
N SER A 341 -2.88 16.68 -9.55
CA SER A 341 -4.01 16.02 -8.89
C SER A 341 -5.12 17.02 -8.56
N PHE A 342 -4.76 18.21 -8.05
CA PHE A 342 -5.73 19.25 -7.71
C PHE A 342 -6.39 19.85 -8.96
N LYS A 343 -5.58 20.24 -9.98
CA LYS A 343 -6.04 21.01 -11.14
C LYS A 343 -6.67 20.16 -12.22
N TYR A 344 -6.09 18.97 -12.50
CA TYR A 344 -6.43 18.15 -13.66
C TYR A 344 -7.17 16.90 -13.29
N LEU A 345 -6.65 16.09 -12.35
CA LEU A 345 -7.34 14.89 -11.89
C LEU A 345 -8.61 15.20 -11.11
N GLN A 346 -8.56 16.28 -10.32
CA GLN A 346 -9.68 16.80 -9.50
C GLN A 346 -10.19 15.75 -8.50
N ASN A 347 -9.24 15.17 -7.75
CA ASN A 347 -9.53 14.19 -6.70
C ASN A 347 -9.22 14.69 -5.28
N VAL A 348 -9.08 16.00 -5.07
CA VAL A 348 -8.79 16.58 -3.76
C VAL A 348 -10.07 16.83 -2.95
N TYR A 349 -11.18 17.12 -3.60
CA TYR A 349 -12.51 17.27 -2.98
C TYR A 349 -13.62 16.89 -3.95
N SER A 350 -14.78 16.50 -3.40
CA SER A 350 -15.97 16.20 -4.20
C SER A 350 -16.74 17.47 -4.55
N ASN A 351 -17.18 17.58 -5.81
CA ASN A 351 -18.09 18.64 -6.26
C ASN A 351 -19.51 18.49 -5.69
N HIS A 352 -19.86 17.31 -5.18
CA HIS A 352 -21.15 17.03 -4.56
C HIS A 352 -21.17 17.39 -3.08
N GLN A 353 -20.00 17.51 -2.43
CA GLN A 353 -19.82 17.79 -1.01
C GLN A 353 -18.92 19.02 -0.78
N VAL A 354 -19.26 20.14 -1.38
CA VAL A 354 -18.41 21.36 -1.39
C VAL A 354 -18.06 21.91 -0.01
N ASN A 355 -18.82 21.57 1.02
CA ASN A 355 -18.58 21.99 2.41
C ASN A 355 -17.66 21.01 3.18
N SER A 356 -17.33 19.85 2.61
CA SER A 356 -16.48 18.82 3.21
C SER A 356 -15.19 18.69 2.39
N GLN A 357 -14.18 19.46 2.74
CA GLN A 357 -12.91 19.55 2.01
C GLN A 357 -11.70 19.33 2.94
N SER A 358 -11.74 18.27 3.72
CA SER A 358 -10.70 17.98 4.72
C SER A 358 -9.30 17.82 4.10
N VAL A 359 -9.18 17.17 2.95
CA VAL A 359 -7.92 17.04 2.20
C VAL A 359 -7.39 18.40 1.78
N SER A 360 -8.25 19.30 1.26
CA SER A 360 -7.87 20.68 0.91
C SER A 360 -7.35 21.47 2.12
N ILE A 361 -7.99 21.31 3.29
CA ILE A 361 -7.53 21.93 4.54
C ILE A 361 -6.15 21.37 4.94
N GLY A 362 -5.96 20.06 4.87
CA GLY A 362 -4.66 19.41 5.17
C GLY A 362 -3.54 19.94 4.28
N LEU A 363 -3.77 20.05 2.98
CA LEU A 363 -2.81 20.62 2.03
C LEU A 363 -2.52 22.10 2.32
N ALA A 364 -3.54 22.92 2.56
CA ALA A 364 -3.37 24.34 2.85
C ALA A 364 -2.59 24.57 4.16
N VAL A 365 -2.87 23.80 5.21
CA VAL A 365 -2.12 23.86 6.48
C VAL A 365 -0.67 23.40 6.27
N SER A 366 -0.46 22.33 5.47
CA SER A 366 0.88 21.87 5.09
C SER A 366 1.68 22.97 4.38
N ASP A 367 1.11 23.63 3.39
CA ASP A 367 1.78 24.72 2.67
C ASP A 367 2.23 25.86 3.59
N VAL A 368 1.43 26.21 4.59
CA VAL A 368 1.76 27.25 5.59
C VAL A 368 2.96 26.85 6.44
N ILE A 369 3.04 25.57 6.85
CA ILE A 369 4.10 25.08 7.74
C ILE A 369 5.37 24.77 6.96
N LEU A 370 5.24 24.05 5.84
CA LEU A 370 6.37 23.52 5.07
C LEU A 370 7.05 24.61 4.23
N LYS A 371 6.27 25.54 3.69
CA LYS A 371 6.74 26.58 2.75
C LYS A 371 7.50 25.93 1.58
N ASP A 372 8.77 26.32 1.37
CA ASP A 372 9.71 25.79 0.37
C ASP A 372 10.61 24.66 0.89
N ARG A 373 10.55 24.33 2.19
CA ARG A 373 11.42 23.35 2.82
C ARG A 373 10.94 21.91 2.67
N GLY A 374 9.64 21.71 2.70
CA GLY A 374 8.99 20.41 2.51
C GLY A 374 7.96 20.47 1.40
N VAL A 375 7.24 19.37 1.19
CA VAL A 375 6.21 19.26 0.16
C VAL A 375 5.08 18.36 0.63
N SER A 376 3.85 18.64 0.17
CA SER A 376 2.69 17.78 0.42
C SER A 376 1.86 17.59 -0.84
N ARG A 377 1.12 16.47 -0.88
CA ARG A 377 0.15 16.16 -1.93
C ARG A 377 -1.00 15.31 -1.39
N VAL A 378 -2.08 15.20 -2.15
CA VAL A 378 -3.10 14.18 -1.89
C VAL A 378 -2.49 12.79 -1.98
N HIS A 379 -2.94 11.87 -1.13
CA HIS A 379 -2.44 10.50 -1.05
C HIS A 379 -3.56 9.49 -1.35
N GLY A 380 -3.25 8.48 -2.19
CA GLY A 380 -4.21 7.45 -2.60
C GLY A 380 -5.37 8.00 -3.43
N GLY A 381 -6.59 7.49 -3.21
CA GLY A 381 -7.75 7.84 -4.04
C GLY A 381 -8.20 9.30 -4.01
N GLY A 382 -7.90 10.02 -2.93
CA GLY A 382 -8.32 11.41 -2.77
C GLY A 382 -9.76 11.59 -2.28
N PHE A 383 -10.37 12.73 -2.59
CA PHE A 383 -11.69 13.21 -2.19
C PHE A 383 -11.90 13.32 -0.68
N ALA A 384 -11.49 12.33 0.06
CA ALA A 384 -11.40 12.24 1.52
C ALA A 384 -10.14 11.45 1.89
N GLY A 385 -9.94 11.14 3.17
CA GLY A 385 -8.85 10.28 3.63
C GLY A 385 -7.56 11.04 3.89
N THR A 386 -6.51 10.79 3.15
CA THR A 386 -5.16 11.16 3.57
C THR A 386 -4.44 12.13 2.63
N ILE A 387 -3.49 12.88 3.20
CA ILE A 387 -2.44 13.57 2.48
C ILE A 387 -1.08 12.96 2.85
N GLN A 388 -0.14 13.06 1.93
CA GLN A 388 1.26 12.71 2.11
C GLN A 388 2.10 13.97 2.20
N ALA A 389 3.10 14.00 3.08
CA ALA A 389 4.06 15.07 3.17
C ALA A 389 5.47 14.56 3.40
N PHE A 390 6.44 15.21 2.75
CA PHE A 390 7.88 15.07 3.05
C PHE A 390 8.30 16.27 3.88
N VAL A 391 8.48 16.03 5.16
CA VAL A 391 8.65 17.05 6.20
C VAL A 391 10.10 17.06 6.67
N PRO A 392 10.82 18.22 6.67
CA PRO A 392 12.13 18.30 7.28
C PRO A 392 12.12 17.81 8.73
N ASP A 393 13.08 16.96 9.12
CA ASP A 393 13.09 16.28 10.42
C ASP A 393 13.01 17.26 11.59
N GLU A 394 13.66 18.43 11.47
CA GLU A 394 13.66 19.47 12.52
C GLU A 394 12.29 20.07 12.82
N ILE A 395 11.33 20.00 11.87
CA ILE A 395 9.98 20.55 12.05
C ILE A 395 8.89 19.47 12.15
N VAL A 396 9.24 18.19 12.09
CA VAL A 396 8.29 17.07 12.26
C VAL A 396 7.45 17.23 13.53
N PRO A 397 8.02 17.55 14.72
CA PRO A 397 7.19 17.71 15.93
C PRO A 397 6.17 18.83 15.83
N LEU A 398 6.53 19.95 15.16
CA LEU A 398 5.60 21.07 14.93
C LEU A 398 4.52 20.66 13.93
N TYR A 399 4.90 20.00 12.82
CA TYR A 399 3.98 19.53 11.80
C TYR A 399 2.95 18.57 12.37
N GLN A 400 3.41 17.52 13.08
CA GLN A 400 2.56 16.54 13.73
C GLN A 400 1.59 17.19 14.70
N LYS A 401 2.10 18.01 15.66
CA LYS A 401 1.26 18.70 16.63
C LYS A 401 0.19 19.59 15.96
N THR A 402 0.53 20.24 14.85
CA THR A 402 -0.43 21.10 14.14
C THR A 402 -1.48 20.26 13.44
N MET A 403 -1.10 19.19 12.74
CA MET A 403 -2.05 18.31 12.08
C MET A 403 -2.97 17.61 13.07
N ASP A 404 -2.43 17.12 14.19
CA ASP A 404 -3.25 16.53 15.27
C ASP A 404 -4.22 17.55 15.90
N SER A 405 -3.83 18.81 15.98
CA SER A 405 -4.73 19.85 16.48
C SER A 405 -5.88 20.18 15.52
N VAL A 406 -5.67 19.99 14.21
CA VAL A 406 -6.67 20.24 13.16
C VAL A 406 -7.61 19.05 12.96
N PHE A 407 -7.06 17.84 12.93
CA PHE A 407 -7.79 16.63 12.54
C PHE A 407 -8.08 15.66 13.69
N GLY A 408 -7.57 15.94 14.87
CA GLY A 408 -7.70 15.08 16.04
C GLY A 408 -6.41 14.33 16.37
N GLU A 409 -6.38 13.79 17.56
CA GLU A 409 -5.25 13.06 18.12
C GLU A 409 -4.86 11.90 17.19
N GLU A 410 -3.55 11.66 17.02
CA GLU A 410 -3.00 10.62 16.14
C GLU A 410 -3.41 10.74 14.65
N ALA A 411 -3.72 11.94 14.17
CA ALA A 411 -4.02 12.14 12.75
C ALA A 411 -2.76 12.09 11.87
N CYS A 412 -1.60 12.52 12.40
CA CYS A 412 -0.33 12.54 11.66
C CYS A 412 0.59 11.38 12.06
N HIS A 413 0.84 10.49 11.10
CA HIS A 413 1.72 9.33 11.25
C HIS A 413 3.06 9.61 10.60
N ILE A 414 4.16 9.45 11.36
CA ILE A 414 5.52 9.58 10.87
C ILE A 414 5.99 8.19 10.46
N LEU A 415 6.38 8.03 9.20
CA LEU A 415 6.72 6.75 8.60
C LEU A 415 8.18 6.73 8.15
N LYS A 416 8.73 5.53 8.09
CA LYS A 416 10.04 5.22 7.52
C LYS A 416 9.90 4.29 6.33
N VAL A 417 10.79 4.43 5.36
CA VAL A 417 10.87 3.52 4.22
C VAL A 417 11.50 2.21 4.70
N ARG A 418 10.71 1.13 4.67
CA ARG A 418 11.19 -0.20 5.02
C ARG A 418 11.77 -0.89 3.80
N LYS A 419 13.00 -1.46 3.90
CA LYS A 419 13.67 -2.12 2.75
C LYS A 419 13.01 -3.43 2.33
N TYR A 420 12.30 -4.09 3.23
CA TYR A 420 11.81 -5.45 3.06
C TYR A 420 10.31 -5.46 2.80
N GLY A 421 9.89 -6.23 1.82
CA GLY A 421 8.51 -6.62 1.62
C GLY A 421 8.09 -7.75 2.55
N GLY A 422 7.25 -8.66 2.05
CA GLY A 422 6.87 -9.86 2.78
C GLY A 422 8.08 -10.73 3.09
N MET A 423 8.31 -11.05 4.38
CA MET A 423 9.50 -11.79 4.82
C MET A 423 9.22 -12.71 6.00
N LYS A 424 10.06 -13.75 6.15
CA LYS A 424 10.20 -14.48 7.39
C LYS A 424 11.12 -13.68 8.32
N VAL A 425 10.66 -13.42 9.54
CA VAL A 425 11.42 -12.66 10.55
C VAL A 425 12.15 -13.60 11.49
N LEU A 426 11.49 -14.59 12.06
CA LEU A 426 12.04 -15.56 13.01
C LEU A 426 11.64 -16.98 12.68
#